data_4eaba0a9dfd30e0207ae14308bc75a15
#
_entry.id   4eaba0a9dfd30e0207ae14308bc75a15
#
_cell.length_a   1.000
_cell.length_b   1.000
_cell.length_c   1.000
_cell.angle_alpha   90.00
_cell.angle_beta   90.00
_cell.angle_gamma   90.00
#
_symmetry.space_group_name_H-M   'P 1'
#
loop_
_entity.id
_entity.type
_entity.pdbx_description
1 polymer ?
#
loop_
_entity_poly.entity_id
_entity_poly.type
_entity_poly.pdbx_seq_one_letter_code
_entity_poly.pdbx_strand_id
1 'polypeptide(L)'
;MTAYGQLAVNALDAGSLLTAFGALGVAVVLFAETGLLVGFFLPGDSLLFTAGLLCVPGGTGVHLSLWQVLLAAVGGALTGAQVGYWIGRRGGRVILARSRSRHLHEGAERAEALLARYGHAKAIVLARFVPVVRTVLNPLAGALDVPAGVFLRWQVVGGLAWTVGLVLAGYALGSSIPNVDRYLLPLVALIVLVSLLPLAREVLRSRRARRDQGVAEGEVR
;
A
#
# COMPACT_ATOMS: atom_id res chain seq x y z
N MET A 1 -44.41 -4.81 -3.09
CA MET A 1 -43.14 -4.23 -2.63
C MET A 1 -42.31 -3.96 -3.87
N THR A 2 -41.98 -2.70 -4.13
CA THR A 2 -41.33 -2.26 -5.37
C THR A 2 -39.83 -2.65 -5.32
N ALA A 3 -39.25 -2.98 -6.48
CA ALA A 3 -37.85 -3.35 -6.64
C ALA A 3 -36.88 -2.35 -5.99
N TYR A 4 -37.28 -1.08 -5.92
CA TYR A 4 -36.55 -0.02 -5.22
C TYR A 4 -36.45 -0.21 -3.70
N GLY A 5 -37.48 -0.80 -3.07
CA GLY A 5 -37.45 -1.08 -1.63
C GLY A 5 -36.47 -2.22 -1.26
N GLN A 6 -36.34 -3.23 -2.13
CA GLN A 6 -35.37 -4.31 -1.92
C GLN A 6 -33.92 -3.86 -2.15
N LEU A 7 -33.69 -2.99 -3.12
CA LEU A 7 -32.35 -2.39 -3.33
C LEU A 7 -31.90 -1.52 -2.16
N ALA A 8 -32.82 -0.74 -1.59
CA ALA A 8 -32.54 0.10 -0.42
C ALA A 8 -32.28 -0.72 0.86
N VAL A 9 -33.02 -1.80 1.07
CA VAL A 9 -32.82 -2.70 2.22
C VAL A 9 -31.50 -3.46 2.10
N ASN A 10 -31.12 -3.92 0.89
CA ASN A 10 -29.84 -4.60 0.69
C ASN A 10 -28.63 -3.64 0.81
N ALA A 11 -28.81 -2.35 0.51
CA ALA A 11 -27.73 -1.36 0.69
C ALA A 11 -27.45 -1.02 2.16
N LEU A 12 -28.40 -1.28 3.06
CA LEU A 12 -28.28 -1.04 4.52
C LEU A 12 -28.04 -2.33 5.30
N ASP A 13 -27.88 -3.46 4.64
CA ASP A 13 -27.53 -4.71 5.31
C ASP A 13 -26.12 -4.63 5.92
N ALA A 14 -26.00 -5.10 7.17
CA ALA A 14 -24.74 -5.05 7.92
C ALA A 14 -23.58 -5.71 7.15
N GLY A 15 -23.84 -6.76 6.40
CA GLY A 15 -22.86 -7.42 5.54
C GLY A 15 -22.37 -6.53 4.40
N SER A 16 -23.26 -5.80 3.72
CA SER A 16 -22.90 -4.87 2.64
C SER A 16 -22.14 -3.66 3.16
N LEU A 17 -22.49 -3.14 4.33
CA LEU A 17 -21.77 -2.06 5.00
C LEU A 17 -20.37 -2.51 5.41
N LEU A 18 -20.22 -3.68 6.06
CA LEU A 18 -18.91 -4.22 6.44
C LEU A 18 -18.01 -4.44 5.22
N THR A 19 -18.58 -4.93 4.12
CA THR A 19 -17.87 -5.13 2.85
C THR A 19 -17.41 -3.79 2.26
N ALA A 20 -18.29 -2.80 2.24
CA ALA A 20 -17.97 -1.46 1.72
C ALA A 20 -16.91 -0.76 2.58
N PHE A 21 -17.02 -0.83 3.93
CA PHE A 21 -16.02 -0.27 4.83
C PHE A 21 -14.67 -0.99 4.71
N GLY A 22 -14.67 -2.32 4.56
CA GLY A 22 -13.44 -3.09 4.33
C GLY A 22 -12.76 -2.71 3.01
N ALA A 23 -13.49 -2.61 1.92
CA ALA A 23 -12.97 -2.17 0.63
C ALA A 23 -12.48 -0.72 0.67
N LEU A 24 -13.21 0.19 1.33
CA LEU A 24 -12.79 1.58 1.50
C LEU A 24 -11.49 1.66 2.34
N GLY A 25 -11.37 0.87 3.40
CA GLY A 25 -10.15 0.76 4.19
C GLY A 25 -8.95 0.35 3.35
N VAL A 26 -9.11 -0.64 2.48
CA VAL A 26 -8.08 -1.05 1.51
C VAL A 26 -7.70 0.11 0.59
N ALA A 27 -8.68 0.83 0.03
CA ALA A 27 -8.43 1.99 -0.83
C ALA A 27 -7.63 3.09 -0.12
N VAL A 28 -8.03 3.45 1.11
CA VAL A 28 -7.38 4.52 1.90
C VAL A 28 -5.95 4.14 2.27
N VAL A 29 -5.72 2.90 2.71
CA VAL A 29 -4.37 2.44 3.07
C VAL A 29 -3.46 2.42 1.86
N LEU A 30 -3.92 1.90 0.72
CA LEU A 30 -3.12 1.89 -0.51
C LEU A 30 -2.88 3.29 -1.07
N PHE A 31 -3.86 4.18 -0.97
CA PHE A 31 -3.67 5.58 -1.32
C PHE A 31 -2.58 6.23 -0.47
N ALA A 32 -2.64 6.05 0.85
CA ALA A 32 -1.64 6.60 1.77
C ALA A 32 -0.25 6.00 1.53
N GLU A 33 -0.17 4.69 1.32
CA GLU A 33 1.08 4.00 1.03
C GLU A 33 1.74 4.48 -0.25
N THR A 34 0.97 4.60 -1.34
CA THR A 34 1.54 4.94 -2.64
C THR A 34 1.72 6.44 -2.87
N GLY A 35 0.96 7.28 -2.12
CA GLY A 35 0.91 8.74 -2.33
C GLY A 35 1.73 9.55 -1.35
N LEU A 36 1.79 9.14 -0.09
CA LEU A 36 2.24 10.02 0.99
C LEU A 36 3.65 9.71 1.54
N LEU A 37 4.53 9.00 0.86
CA LEU A 37 5.88 8.61 1.36
C LEU A 37 5.88 7.96 2.78
N VAL A 38 4.76 8.04 3.49
CA VAL A 38 4.54 7.39 4.79
C VAL A 38 4.36 5.89 4.63
N GLY A 39 4.08 5.47 3.41
CA GLY A 39 3.78 4.10 3.03
C GLY A 39 4.93 3.11 3.18
N PHE A 40 6.16 3.57 3.44
CA PHE A 40 7.28 2.69 3.81
C PHE A 40 6.96 1.86 5.08
N PHE A 41 6.08 2.37 5.94
CA PHE A 41 5.68 1.72 7.18
C PHE A 41 4.32 1.01 7.09
N LEU A 42 3.55 1.19 6.02
CA LEU A 42 2.26 0.55 5.89
C LEU A 42 2.37 -0.82 5.20
N PRO A 43 1.70 -1.86 5.73
CA PRO A 43 1.79 -3.22 5.19
C PRO A 43 0.80 -3.45 4.02
N GLY A 44 0.84 -2.61 2.96
CA GLY A 44 -0.12 -2.66 1.86
C GLY A 44 -0.12 -3.96 1.08
N ASP A 45 1.06 -4.60 0.89
CA ASP A 45 1.14 -5.89 0.21
C ASP A 45 0.44 -6.99 0.99
N SER A 46 0.68 -7.01 2.31
CA SER A 46 0.01 -7.96 3.20
C SER A 46 -1.49 -7.69 3.27
N LEU A 47 -1.88 -6.41 3.22
CA LEU A 47 -3.29 -6.02 3.17
C LEU A 47 -3.97 -6.50 1.88
N LEU A 48 -3.33 -6.33 0.72
CA LEU A 48 -3.85 -6.82 -0.57
C LEU A 48 -4.02 -8.33 -0.58
N PHE A 49 -3.01 -9.05 -0.13
CA PHE A 49 -3.02 -10.50 -0.05
C PHE A 49 -4.10 -11.00 0.92
N THR A 50 -4.19 -10.39 2.12
CA THR A 50 -5.21 -10.71 3.13
C THR A 50 -6.62 -10.38 2.62
N ALA A 51 -6.80 -9.24 1.96
CA ALA A 51 -8.09 -8.88 1.37
C ALA A 51 -8.54 -9.92 0.32
N GLY A 52 -7.59 -10.44 -0.47
CA GLY A 52 -7.84 -11.54 -1.40
C GLY A 52 -8.28 -12.83 -0.68
N LEU A 53 -7.62 -13.20 0.42
CA LEU A 53 -8.02 -14.35 1.26
C LEU A 53 -9.45 -14.19 1.79
N LEU A 54 -9.81 -13.00 2.26
CA LEU A 54 -11.15 -12.70 2.80
C LEU A 54 -12.26 -12.63 1.74
N CYS A 55 -11.91 -12.68 0.45
CA CYS A 55 -12.89 -12.76 -0.64
C CYS A 55 -13.36 -14.19 -0.95
N VAL A 56 -12.78 -15.22 -0.31
CA VAL A 56 -13.15 -16.62 -0.57
C VAL A 56 -14.51 -16.92 0.08
N PRO A 57 -15.49 -17.47 -0.65
CA PRO A 57 -16.79 -17.88 -0.09
C PRO A 57 -16.62 -19.00 0.94
N GLY A 58 -17.36 -18.95 2.05
CA GLY A 58 -17.37 -20.01 3.08
C GLY A 58 -16.58 -19.69 4.35
N GLY A 59 -15.96 -18.49 4.45
CA GLY A 59 -15.19 -18.06 5.61
C GLY A 59 -16.03 -17.47 6.74
N THR A 60 -15.40 -17.29 7.91
CA THR A 60 -15.99 -16.85 9.17
C THR A 60 -16.54 -15.41 9.15
N GLY A 61 -17.72 -15.19 8.61
CA GLY A 61 -18.56 -14.02 8.90
C GLY A 61 -18.23 -12.70 8.18
N VAL A 62 -16.99 -12.45 7.75
CA VAL A 62 -16.63 -11.24 6.98
C VAL A 62 -16.27 -11.66 5.56
N HIS A 63 -17.21 -11.53 4.65
CA HIS A 63 -17.00 -11.78 3.23
C HIS A 63 -16.79 -10.46 2.50
N LEU A 64 -15.60 -10.27 1.94
CA LEU A 64 -15.34 -9.16 1.05
C LEU A 64 -15.69 -9.55 -0.38
N SER A 65 -16.35 -8.67 -1.11
CA SER A 65 -16.59 -8.85 -2.53
C SER A 65 -15.28 -8.64 -3.29
N LEU A 66 -14.82 -9.67 -4.00
CA LEU A 66 -13.57 -9.62 -4.78
C LEU A 66 -13.54 -8.42 -5.74
N TRP A 67 -14.68 -8.16 -6.41
CA TRP A 67 -14.81 -7.03 -7.33
C TRP A 67 -14.64 -5.67 -6.63
N GLN A 68 -15.27 -5.50 -5.47
CA GLN A 68 -15.16 -4.25 -4.70
C GLN A 68 -13.73 -4.05 -4.17
N VAL A 69 -13.10 -5.12 -3.69
CA VAL A 69 -11.69 -5.07 -3.24
C VAL A 69 -10.76 -4.73 -4.39
N LEU A 70 -10.93 -5.34 -5.56
CA LEU A 70 -10.11 -5.04 -6.73
C LEU A 70 -10.26 -3.58 -7.17
N LEU A 71 -11.49 -3.07 -7.28
CA LEU A 71 -11.73 -1.67 -7.64
C LEU A 71 -11.16 -0.69 -6.62
N ALA A 72 -11.38 -0.96 -5.34
CA ALA A 72 -10.89 -0.13 -4.24
C ALA A 72 -9.35 -0.11 -4.18
N ALA A 73 -8.74 -1.29 -4.31
CA ALA A 73 -7.30 -1.45 -4.30
C ALA A 73 -6.63 -0.75 -5.49
N VAL A 74 -7.12 -0.99 -6.69
CA VAL A 74 -6.62 -0.34 -7.92
C VAL A 74 -6.84 1.17 -7.85
N GLY A 75 -8.04 1.61 -7.48
CA GLY A 75 -8.37 3.04 -7.36
C GLY A 75 -7.48 3.73 -6.34
N GLY A 76 -7.32 3.17 -5.14
CA GLY A 76 -6.45 3.70 -4.09
C GLY A 76 -4.98 3.76 -4.52
N ALA A 77 -4.46 2.67 -5.08
CA ALA A 77 -3.06 2.60 -5.51
C ALA A 77 -2.73 3.57 -6.66
N LEU A 78 -3.60 3.69 -7.66
CA LEU A 78 -3.36 4.56 -8.81
C LEU A 78 -3.52 6.04 -8.46
N THR A 79 -4.58 6.39 -7.71
CA THR A 79 -4.79 7.79 -7.28
C THR A 79 -3.70 8.24 -6.31
N GLY A 80 -3.31 7.39 -5.35
CA GLY A 80 -2.20 7.66 -4.46
C GLY A 80 -0.90 7.89 -5.21
N ALA A 81 -0.54 7.01 -6.14
CA ALA A 81 0.66 7.17 -6.96
C ALA A 81 0.65 8.47 -7.78
N GLN A 82 -0.51 8.85 -8.32
CA GLN A 82 -0.64 10.10 -9.07
C GLN A 82 -0.48 11.32 -8.17
N VAL A 83 -1.04 11.29 -6.96
CA VAL A 83 -0.83 12.34 -5.95
C VAL A 83 0.64 12.42 -5.54
N GLY A 84 1.30 11.29 -5.27
CA GLY A 84 2.73 11.24 -4.98
C GLY A 84 3.59 11.84 -6.09
N TYR A 85 3.28 11.54 -7.35
CA TYR A 85 3.94 12.15 -8.50
C TYR A 85 3.77 13.68 -8.53
N TRP A 86 2.55 14.20 -8.29
CA TRP A 86 2.31 15.64 -8.27
C TRP A 86 2.99 16.36 -7.10
N ILE A 87 3.03 15.72 -5.93
CA ILE A 87 3.78 16.24 -4.77
C ILE A 87 5.27 16.33 -5.13
N GLY A 88 5.82 15.28 -5.74
CA GLY A 88 7.21 15.26 -6.20
C GLY A 88 7.50 16.32 -7.24
N ARG A 89 6.61 16.50 -8.21
CA ARG A 89 6.76 17.50 -9.27
C ARG A 89 6.79 18.93 -8.74
N ARG A 90 5.99 19.23 -7.68
CA ARG A 90 5.93 20.57 -7.09
C ARG A 90 7.03 20.87 -6.08
N GLY A 91 7.52 19.89 -5.35
CA GLY A 91 8.45 20.15 -4.25
C GLY A 91 9.40 19.01 -3.90
N GLY A 92 9.42 17.93 -4.66
CA GLY A 92 10.17 16.70 -4.32
C GLY A 92 11.66 16.91 -4.20
N ARG A 93 12.26 17.76 -5.04
CA ARG A 93 13.69 18.11 -4.96
C ARG A 93 14.03 18.79 -3.64
N VAL A 94 13.17 19.68 -3.15
CA VAL A 94 13.37 20.38 -1.88
C VAL A 94 13.17 19.43 -0.70
N ILE A 95 12.18 18.55 -0.78
CA ILE A 95 11.91 17.53 0.25
C ILE A 95 13.09 16.58 0.35
N LEU A 96 13.60 16.08 -0.77
CA LEU A 96 14.74 15.18 -0.82
C LEU A 96 16.01 15.83 -0.24
N ALA A 97 16.31 17.06 -0.65
CA ALA A 97 17.49 17.81 -0.18
C ALA A 97 17.45 18.13 1.33
N ARG A 98 16.26 18.33 1.90
CA ARG A 98 16.07 18.62 3.34
C ARG A 98 15.91 17.38 4.21
N SER A 99 15.65 16.23 3.62
CA SER A 99 15.44 14.97 4.37
C SER A 99 16.77 14.47 4.91
N ARG A 100 16.78 14.05 6.18
CA ARG A 100 17.90 13.34 6.81
C ARG A 100 17.72 11.81 6.79
N SER A 101 16.68 11.32 6.14
CA SER A 101 16.38 9.89 6.07
C SER A 101 17.31 9.18 5.08
N ARG A 102 18.19 8.33 5.60
CA ARG A 102 19.08 7.48 4.80
C ARG A 102 18.29 6.58 3.84
N HIS A 103 17.18 5.99 4.30
CA HIS A 103 16.32 5.14 3.46
C HIS A 103 15.71 5.89 2.28
N LEU A 104 15.36 7.16 2.46
CA LEU A 104 14.83 7.99 1.39
C LEU A 104 15.90 8.26 0.32
N HIS A 105 17.14 8.57 0.73
CA HIS A 105 18.25 8.79 -0.20
C HIS A 105 18.64 7.51 -0.94
N GLU A 106 18.82 6.39 -0.23
CA GLU A 106 19.10 5.09 -0.86
C GLU A 106 17.99 4.66 -1.85
N GLY A 107 16.73 4.94 -1.51
CA GLY A 107 15.60 4.68 -2.40
C GLY A 107 15.62 5.57 -3.65
N ALA A 108 15.97 6.85 -3.49
CA ALA A 108 16.09 7.79 -4.60
C ALA A 108 17.23 7.39 -5.54
N GLU A 109 18.41 7.09 -5.02
CA GLU A 109 19.56 6.62 -5.81
C GLU A 109 19.23 5.36 -6.63
N ARG A 110 18.56 4.38 -6.00
CA ARG A 110 18.13 3.16 -6.69
C ARG A 110 17.11 3.45 -7.80
N ALA A 111 16.17 4.37 -7.53
CA ALA A 111 15.16 4.76 -8.52
C ALA A 111 15.78 5.52 -9.69
N GLU A 112 16.72 6.44 -9.43
CA GLU A 112 17.50 7.14 -10.46
C GLU A 112 18.31 6.16 -11.32
N ALA A 113 19.00 5.20 -10.69
CA ALA A 113 19.75 4.16 -11.39
C ALA A 113 18.83 3.29 -12.29
N LEU A 114 17.62 2.95 -11.82
CA LEU A 114 16.64 2.23 -12.63
C LEU A 114 16.15 3.06 -13.83
N LEU A 115 15.84 4.35 -13.61
CA LEU A 115 15.42 5.27 -14.66
C LEU A 115 16.51 5.45 -15.73
N ALA A 116 17.77 5.61 -15.30
CA ALA A 116 18.91 5.75 -16.19
C ALA A 116 19.18 4.46 -17.00
N ARG A 117 19.11 3.30 -16.34
CA ARG A 117 19.44 2.00 -16.97
C ARG A 117 18.35 1.47 -17.90
N TYR A 118 17.08 1.59 -17.52
CA TYR A 118 15.98 0.94 -18.22
C TYR A 118 15.03 1.91 -18.94
N GLY A 119 15.24 3.23 -18.77
CA GLY A 119 14.33 4.27 -19.25
C GLY A 119 13.04 4.34 -18.43
N HIS A 120 12.25 5.39 -18.62
CA HIS A 120 11.07 5.71 -17.80
C HIS A 120 10.05 4.57 -17.76
N ALA A 121 9.76 3.94 -18.92
CA ALA A 121 8.71 2.92 -19.03
C ALA A 121 8.99 1.69 -18.17
N LYS A 122 10.12 1.04 -18.42
CA LYS A 122 10.51 -0.20 -17.73
C LYS A 122 10.82 0.06 -16.26
N ALA A 123 11.46 1.20 -15.94
CA ALA A 123 11.81 1.55 -14.58
C ALA A 123 10.55 1.72 -13.70
N ILE A 124 9.51 2.38 -14.21
CA ILE A 124 8.25 2.58 -13.46
C ILE A 124 7.58 1.23 -13.13
N VAL A 125 7.55 0.30 -14.09
CA VAL A 125 6.99 -1.04 -13.86
C VAL A 125 7.85 -1.84 -12.90
N LEU A 126 9.17 -1.93 -13.14
CA LEU A 126 10.10 -2.72 -12.33
C LEU A 126 10.19 -2.23 -10.89
N ALA A 127 10.12 -0.93 -10.68
CA ALA A 127 10.15 -0.33 -9.34
C ALA A 127 9.02 -0.82 -8.43
N ARG A 128 7.88 -1.23 -8.99
CA ARG A 128 6.77 -1.79 -8.23
C ARG A 128 7.14 -3.08 -7.50
N PHE A 129 8.10 -3.83 -8.03
CA PHE A 129 8.57 -5.09 -7.46
C PHE A 129 9.69 -4.91 -6.42
N VAL A 130 10.18 -3.68 -6.23
CA VAL A 130 11.22 -3.36 -5.24
C VAL A 130 10.61 -2.49 -4.14
N PRO A 131 10.39 -3.02 -2.93
CA PRO A 131 9.61 -2.34 -1.87
C PRO A 131 10.03 -0.91 -1.55
N VAL A 132 11.34 -0.66 -1.42
CA VAL A 132 11.87 0.68 -1.10
C VAL A 132 11.71 1.63 -2.30
N VAL A 133 11.93 1.13 -3.51
CA VAL A 133 11.92 1.95 -4.74
C VAL A 133 10.49 2.38 -5.08
N ARG A 134 9.51 1.49 -4.93
CA ARG A 134 8.12 1.79 -5.31
C ARG A 134 7.51 2.97 -4.55
N THR A 135 7.89 3.16 -3.29
CA THR A 135 7.38 4.29 -2.48
C THR A 135 8.02 5.61 -2.87
N VAL A 136 9.31 5.58 -3.21
CA VAL A 136 10.08 6.78 -3.55
C VAL A 136 9.95 7.14 -5.03
N LEU A 137 9.75 6.16 -5.91
CA LEU A 137 9.71 6.38 -7.36
C LEU A 137 8.60 7.35 -7.78
N ASN A 138 7.40 7.29 -7.16
CA ASN A 138 6.28 8.14 -7.55
C ASN A 138 6.64 9.64 -7.40
N PRO A 139 7.06 10.13 -6.22
CA PRO A 139 7.49 11.52 -6.08
C PRO A 139 8.80 11.80 -6.82
N LEU A 140 9.71 10.85 -6.93
CA LEU A 140 10.95 11.04 -7.67
C LEU A 140 10.73 11.22 -9.17
N ALA A 141 9.84 10.42 -9.76
CA ALA A 141 9.46 10.58 -11.16
C ALA A 141 8.87 11.97 -11.42
N GLY A 142 8.10 12.51 -10.46
CA GLY A 142 7.65 13.90 -10.51
C GLY A 142 8.77 14.91 -10.38
N ALA A 143 9.71 14.71 -9.45
CA ALA A 143 10.85 15.61 -9.21
C ALA A 143 11.86 15.64 -10.37
N LEU A 144 11.97 14.54 -11.11
CA LEU A 144 12.80 14.39 -12.31
C LEU A 144 12.08 14.77 -13.61
N ASP A 145 10.90 15.42 -13.50
CA ASP A 145 10.12 15.89 -14.63
C ASP A 145 9.77 14.81 -15.67
N VAL A 146 9.61 13.55 -15.25
CA VAL A 146 9.11 12.47 -16.13
C VAL A 146 7.75 12.91 -16.69
N PRO A 147 7.50 12.83 -18.01
CA PRO A 147 6.23 13.27 -18.58
C PRO A 147 5.03 12.56 -17.93
N ALA A 148 4.03 13.34 -17.47
CA ALA A 148 2.88 12.82 -16.73
C ALA A 148 2.13 11.70 -17.45
N GLY A 149 1.99 11.80 -18.77
CA GLY A 149 1.35 10.76 -19.58
C GLY A 149 2.15 9.46 -19.66
N VAL A 150 3.49 9.53 -19.67
CA VAL A 150 4.37 8.36 -19.62
C VAL A 150 4.26 7.72 -18.24
N PHE A 151 4.38 8.52 -17.17
CA PHE A 151 4.23 8.04 -15.81
C PHE A 151 2.88 7.34 -15.62
N LEU A 152 1.76 7.99 -15.97
CA LEU A 152 0.42 7.45 -15.79
C LEU A 152 0.24 6.10 -16.52
N ARG A 153 0.62 6.00 -17.80
CA ARG A 153 0.46 4.76 -18.58
C ARG A 153 1.19 3.59 -17.94
N TRP A 154 2.46 3.75 -17.60
CA TRP A 154 3.27 2.67 -17.04
C TRP A 154 2.95 2.41 -15.57
N GLN A 155 2.49 3.43 -14.85
CA GLN A 155 1.96 3.30 -13.51
C GLN A 155 0.66 2.47 -13.48
N VAL A 156 -0.24 2.66 -14.47
CA VAL A 156 -1.43 1.83 -14.62
C VAL A 156 -1.03 0.37 -14.88
N VAL A 157 -0.13 0.12 -15.83
CA VAL A 157 0.31 -1.24 -16.16
C VAL A 157 0.95 -1.93 -14.94
N GLY A 158 1.95 -1.30 -14.33
CA GLY A 158 2.64 -1.88 -13.16
C GLY A 158 1.73 -1.96 -11.94
N GLY A 159 0.88 -0.95 -11.73
CA GLY A 159 -0.08 -0.91 -10.63
C GLY A 159 -1.13 -2.01 -10.72
N LEU A 160 -1.73 -2.21 -11.90
CA LEU A 160 -2.67 -3.30 -12.13
C LEU A 160 -2.01 -4.66 -11.94
N ALA A 161 -0.87 -4.89 -12.58
CA ALA A 161 -0.17 -6.17 -12.47
C ALA A 161 0.14 -6.54 -11.01
N TRP A 162 0.64 -5.59 -10.22
CA TRP A 162 0.97 -5.80 -8.82
C TRP A 162 -0.26 -5.95 -7.94
N THR A 163 -1.19 -4.99 -8.01
CA THR A 163 -2.37 -4.94 -7.12
C THR A 163 -3.31 -6.11 -7.37
N VAL A 164 -3.66 -6.34 -8.64
CA VAL A 164 -4.54 -7.46 -9.02
C VAL A 164 -3.83 -8.79 -8.78
N GLY A 165 -2.53 -8.88 -9.09
CA GLY A 165 -1.73 -10.08 -8.86
C GLY A 165 -1.73 -10.52 -7.40
N LEU A 166 -1.51 -9.59 -6.46
CA LEU A 166 -1.51 -9.91 -5.02
C LEU A 166 -2.91 -10.28 -4.49
N VAL A 167 -3.95 -9.57 -4.89
CA VAL A 167 -5.33 -9.90 -4.48
C VAL A 167 -5.72 -11.28 -5.01
N LEU A 168 -5.46 -11.56 -6.29
CA LEU A 168 -5.76 -12.85 -6.89
C LEU A 168 -4.90 -13.98 -6.32
N ALA A 169 -3.65 -13.73 -5.98
CA ALA A 169 -2.79 -14.71 -5.30
C ALA A 169 -3.36 -15.08 -3.93
N GLY A 170 -3.80 -14.09 -3.14
CA GLY A 170 -4.48 -14.33 -1.87
C GLY A 170 -5.79 -15.10 -2.05
N TYR A 171 -6.62 -14.72 -3.01
CA TYR A 171 -7.86 -15.42 -3.35
C TYR A 171 -7.61 -16.88 -3.78
N ALA A 172 -6.67 -17.11 -4.69
CA ALA A 172 -6.32 -18.44 -5.17
C ALA A 172 -5.77 -19.33 -4.06
N LEU A 173 -4.91 -18.80 -3.19
CA LEU A 173 -4.41 -19.55 -2.05
C LEU A 173 -5.56 -19.91 -1.10
N GLY A 174 -6.42 -18.96 -0.76
CA GLY A 174 -7.57 -19.19 0.11
C GLY A 174 -8.54 -20.23 -0.44
N SER A 175 -8.81 -20.20 -1.76
CA SER A 175 -9.70 -21.17 -2.41
C SER A 175 -9.09 -22.56 -2.54
N SER A 176 -7.75 -22.70 -2.44
CA SER A 176 -7.05 -23.98 -2.57
C SER A 176 -6.93 -24.74 -1.25
N ILE A 177 -7.19 -24.10 -0.10
CA ILE A 177 -7.05 -24.72 1.22
C ILE A 177 -8.42 -25.25 1.68
N PRO A 178 -8.58 -26.59 1.83
CA PRO A 178 -9.80 -27.17 2.41
C PRO A 178 -9.99 -26.67 3.86
N ASN A 179 -11.21 -26.30 4.24
CA ASN A 179 -11.52 -25.76 5.57
C ASN A 179 -10.70 -24.52 5.95
N VAL A 180 -10.53 -23.62 4.99
CA VAL A 180 -9.79 -22.37 5.14
C VAL A 180 -10.23 -21.57 6.38
N ASP A 181 -11.51 -21.66 6.74
CA ASP A 181 -12.12 -20.97 7.89
C ASP A 181 -11.36 -21.17 9.20
N ARG A 182 -10.84 -22.38 9.44
CA ARG A 182 -10.12 -22.70 10.66
C ARG A 182 -8.74 -22.02 10.72
N TYR A 183 -8.15 -21.77 9.55
CA TYR A 183 -6.79 -21.22 9.43
C TYR A 183 -6.78 -19.76 9.01
N LEU A 184 -7.89 -19.21 8.52
CA LEU A 184 -7.98 -17.84 8.02
C LEU A 184 -7.60 -16.82 9.09
N LEU A 185 -8.24 -16.86 10.26
CA LEU A 185 -7.95 -15.91 11.35
C LEU A 185 -6.50 -16.00 11.84
N PRO A 186 -5.93 -17.18 12.19
CA PRO A 186 -4.53 -17.25 12.59
C PRO A 186 -3.57 -16.87 11.46
N LEU A 187 -3.87 -17.20 10.20
CA LEU A 187 -3.04 -16.82 9.06
C LEU A 187 -3.03 -15.31 8.83
N VAL A 188 -4.21 -14.69 8.83
CA VAL A 188 -4.35 -13.23 8.72
C VAL A 188 -3.65 -12.54 9.88
N ALA A 189 -3.86 -13.00 11.11
CA ALA A 189 -3.18 -12.45 12.29
C ALA A 189 -1.65 -12.58 12.17
N LEU A 190 -1.14 -13.71 11.69
CA LEU A 190 0.29 -13.92 11.46
C LEU A 190 0.84 -12.96 10.40
N ILE A 191 0.15 -12.81 9.27
CA ILE A 191 0.55 -11.89 8.19
C ILE A 191 0.61 -10.46 8.71
N VAL A 192 -0.43 -10.02 9.42
CA VAL A 192 -0.50 -8.68 10.01
C VAL A 192 0.62 -8.47 11.04
N LEU A 193 0.82 -9.42 11.96
CA LEU A 193 1.88 -9.35 12.95
C LEU A 193 3.27 -9.25 12.33
N VAL A 194 3.57 -10.09 11.35
CA VAL A 194 4.85 -10.07 10.63
C VAL A 194 5.04 -8.74 9.90
N SER A 195 3.98 -8.23 9.28
CA SER A 195 4.01 -6.96 8.55
C SER A 195 4.19 -5.73 9.46
N LEU A 196 3.71 -5.80 10.70
CA LEU A 196 3.87 -4.73 11.69
C LEU A 196 5.21 -4.78 12.44
N LEU A 197 5.96 -5.89 12.38
CA LEU A 197 7.25 -6.03 13.04
C LEU A 197 8.27 -4.94 12.68
N PRO A 198 8.49 -4.57 11.40
CA PRO A 198 9.43 -3.50 11.06
C PRO A 198 8.99 -2.15 11.63
N LEU A 199 7.69 -1.85 11.60
CA LEU A 199 7.13 -0.62 12.19
C LEU A 199 7.34 -0.59 13.71
N ALA A 200 7.04 -1.67 14.39
CA ALA A 200 7.24 -1.78 15.84
C ALA A 200 8.73 -1.61 16.22
N ARG A 201 9.65 -2.21 15.45
CA ARG A 201 11.10 -2.05 15.67
C ARG A 201 11.55 -0.60 15.49
N GLU A 202 11.04 0.10 14.48
CA GLU A 202 11.38 1.49 14.24
C GLU A 202 10.85 2.42 15.33
N VAL A 203 9.60 2.23 15.76
CA VAL A 203 9.00 2.97 16.89
C VAL A 203 9.77 2.73 18.19
N LEU A 204 10.20 1.50 18.45
CA LEU A 204 10.99 1.18 19.63
C LEU A 204 12.40 1.82 19.58
N ARG A 205 13.04 1.82 18.40
CA ARG A 205 14.34 2.48 18.20
C ARG A 205 14.26 3.99 18.41
N SER A 206 13.25 4.61 17.85
CA SER A 206 13.05 6.06 17.99
C SER A 206 12.75 6.48 19.44
N ARG A 207 12.01 5.64 20.19
CA ARG A 207 11.77 5.87 21.63
C ARG A 207 13.03 5.71 22.46
N ARG A 208 13.89 4.73 22.16
CA ARG A 208 15.18 4.56 22.85
C ARG A 208 16.11 5.73 22.60
N ALA A 209 16.28 6.16 21.35
CA ALA A 209 17.12 7.29 21.00
C ALA A 209 16.68 8.60 21.70
N ARG A 210 15.39 8.84 21.87
CA ARG A 210 14.88 10.01 22.62
C ARG A 210 15.14 9.90 24.13
N ARG A 211 15.12 8.69 24.68
CA ARG A 211 15.39 8.46 26.11
C ARG A 211 16.87 8.68 26.43
N ASP A 212 17.76 8.24 25.55
CA ASP A 212 19.20 8.40 25.72
C ASP A 212 19.63 9.89 25.61
N GLN A 213 18.99 10.67 24.72
CA GLN A 213 19.18 12.12 24.65
C GLN A 213 18.70 12.87 25.89
N GLY A 214 17.57 12.49 26.46
CA GLY A 214 17.03 13.11 27.69
C GLY A 214 17.87 12.81 28.94
N VAL A 215 18.56 11.67 28.98
CA VAL A 215 19.50 11.34 30.07
C VAL A 215 20.79 12.16 29.96
N ALA A 216 21.31 12.33 28.74
CA ALA A 216 22.51 13.11 28.49
C ALA A 216 22.33 14.62 28.78
N GLU A 217 21.13 15.20 28.54
CA GLU A 217 20.84 16.59 28.87
C GLU A 217 20.58 16.81 30.37
N GLY A 218 20.16 15.76 31.10
CA GLY A 218 19.99 15.82 32.58
C GLY A 218 21.27 15.75 33.40
N GLU A 219 22.37 15.20 32.81
CA GLU A 219 23.65 15.03 33.47
C GLU A 219 24.57 16.28 33.35
N VAL A 220 24.19 17.24 32.48
CA VAL A 220 24.95 18.49 32.23
C VAL A 220 24.37 19.69 33.01
N ARG A 221 23.34 19.48 33.82
CA ARG A 221 22.76 20.48 34.74
C ARG A 221 23.09 20.14 36.19
#